data_9a4738164d9b7d63464d938ae1ec1cc6
#
_entry.id   9a4738164d9b7d63464d938ae1ec1cc6
#
_cell.length_a   1.000
_cell.length_b   1.000
_cell.length_c   1.000
_cell.angle_alpha   90.00
_cell.angle_beta   90.00
_cell.angle_gamma   90.00
#
_symmetry.space_group_name_H-M   'P 1'
#
loop_
_entity.id
_entity.type
_entity.pdbx_description
1 polymer ?
#
loop_
_entity_poly.entity_id
_entity_poly.type
_entity_poly.pdbx_seq_one_letter_code
_entity_poly.pdbx_strand_id
1 'polypeptide(L)'
;MVMNPNNGEILAMVNKPDFDPNNPFDGFEDFSGETDGEKLQKMWRNSLVNDTFEPGSIFKVVTMVTALEEGIASESDTFECGGSLQVGSHTIKCWKTSGHGSQILPQILQNSCNVGFMKLGEKIGKETLNEYIKKLGFGKTTGIDLPGEASGIVKKTENITESDLATISFGQTNTVTAIQYMQAFNALANGGSLIQPHIMK
;
A
#
# COMPACT_ATOMS: atom_id res chain seq x y z
N MET A 1 6.50 -12.73 2.58
CA MET A 1 5.78 -12.88 3.87
C MET A 1 4.46 -13.59 3.64
N VAL A 2 4.06 -14.50 4.54
CA VAL A 2 2.76 -15.20 4.53
C VAL A 2 2.14 -15.03 5.91
N MET A 3 0.88 -14.60 5.96
CA MET A 3 0.15 -14.31 7.20
C MET A 3 -1.22 -15.00 7.16
N ASN A 4 -1.65 -15.55 8.28
CA ASN A 4 -2.99 -16.11 8.42
C ASN A 4 -4.01 -14.97 8.62
N PRO A 5 -4.99 -14.80 7.71
CA PRO A 5 -5.94 -13.69 7.79
C PRO A 5 -6.89 -13.77 9.00
N ASN A 6 -7.06 -14.94 9.59
CA ASN A 6 -8.05 -15.14 10.65
C ASN A 6 -7.52 -14.81 12.05
N ASN A 7 -6.20 -14.89 12.26
CA ASN A 7 -5.62 -14.70 13.61
C ASN A 7 -4.39 -13.79 13.63
N GLY A 8 -3.85 -13.37 12.47
CA GLY A 8 -2.68 -12.51 12.41
C GLY A 8 -1.33 -13.21 12.52
N GLU A 9 -1.29 -14.53 12.62
CA GLU A 9 -0.05 -15.30 12.72
C GLU A 9 0.79 -15.19 11.46
N ILE A 10 2.05 -14.79 11.58
CA ILE A 10 3.03 -14.79 10.49
C ILE A 10 3.57 -16.20 10.31
N LEU A 11 3.15 -16.88 9.25
CA LEU A 11 3.55 -18.24 8.91
C LEU A 11 4.92 -18.31 8.26
N ALA A 12 5.33 -17.27 7.54
CA ALA A 12 6.64 -17.12 6.94
C ALA A 12 6.98 -15.65 6.73
N MET A 13 8.20 -15.25 7.10
CA MET A 13 8.76 -13.93 6.82
C MET A 13 10.21 -14.10 6.41
N VAL A 14 10.56 -13.67 5.18
CA VAL A 14 11.92 -13.78 4.65
C VAL A 14 12.38 -12.39 4.22
N ASN A 15 13.51 -11.97 4.75
CA ASN A 15 14.24 -10.77 4.36
C ASN A 15 15.64 -11.17 3.89
N LYS A 16 16.12 -10.59 2.78
CA LYS A 16 17.46 -10.86 2.25
C LYS A 16 18.14 -9.54 1.85
N PRO A 17 19.44 -9.39 2.14
CA PRO A 17 20.27 -10.29 2.92
C PRO A 17 19.79 -10.42 4.38
N ASP A 18 20.12 -11.53 5.05
CA ASP A 18 19.80 -11.81 6.44
C ASP A 18 21.09 -12.01 7.26
N PHE A 19 20.94 -12.31 8.54
CA PHE A 19 22.03 -12.59 9.46
C PHE A 19 21.70 -13.79 10.36
N ASP A 20 22.72 -14.41 10.95
CA ASP A 20 22.53 -15.44 11.97
C ASP A 20 22.33 -14.77 13.35
N PRO A 21 21.14 -14.88 13.98
CA PRO A 21 20.91 -14.30 15.30
C PRO A 21 21.76 -14.90 16.42
N ASN A 22 22.38 -16.08 16.22
CA ASN A 22 23.33 -16.65 17.17
C ASN A 22 24.71 -15.98 17.08
N ASN A 23 25.04 -15.40 15.91
CA ASN A 23 26.28 -14.67 15.64
C ASN A 23 25.95 -13.30 15.01
N PRO A 24 25.29 -12.39 15.76
CA PRO A 24 24.63 -11.22 15.18
C PRO A 24 25.60 -10.13 14.67
N PHE A 25 26.88 -10.31 14.87
CA PHE A 25 27.93 -9.37 14.44
C PHE A 25 28.80 -9.94 13.30
N ASP A 26 28.54 -11.16 12.83
CA ASP A 26 29.31 -11.76 11.76
C ASP A 26 28.74 -11.40 10.39
N GLY A 27 29.60 -11.04 9.44
CA GLY A 27 29.23 -10.75 8.05
C GLY A 27 28.73 -9.31 7.80
N PHE A 28 28.83 -8.41 8.79
CA PHE A 28 28.41 -7.02 8.59
C PHE A 28 29.29 -6.27 7.58
N GLU A 29 30.50 -6.75 7.32
CA GLU A 29 31.45 -6.16 6.38
C GLU A 29 30.92 -6.16 4.93
N ASP A 30 30.03 -7.10 4.62
CA ASP A 30 29.40 -7.21 3.29
C ASP A 30 28.34 -6.11 3.05
N PHE A 31 27.97 -5.37 4.10
CA PHE A 31 26.98 -4.30 4.01
C PHE A 31 27.64 -2.93 3.80
N SER A 32 26.99 -2.07 3.02
CA SER A 32 27.44 -0.71 2.77
C SER A 32 27.22 0.18 4.00
N GLY A 33 28.18 1.05 4.31
CA GLY A 33 28.12 2.01 5.40
C GLY A 33 29.48 2.65 5.63
N GLU A 34 29.52 3.86 6.20
CA GLU A 34 30.76 4.55 6.55
C GLU A 34 31.34 4.04 7.88
N THR A 35 30.46 3.55 8.76
CA THR A 35 30.83 3.01 10.07
C THR A 35 30.32 1.59 10.24
N ASP A 36 30.95 0.82 11.13
CA ASP A 36 30.50 -0.54 11.46
C ASP A 36 29.09 -0.54 12.04
N GLY A 37 28.73 0.48 12.83
CA GLY A 37 27.38 0.65 13.34
C GLY A 37 26.31 0.80 12.24
N GLU A 38 26.60 1.56 11.17
CA GLU A 38 25.70 1.69 10.04
C GLU A 38 25.54 0.39 9.26
N LYS A 39 26.64 -0.36 9.07
CA LYS A 39 26.61 -1.66 8.41
C LYS A 39 25.79 -2.67 9.21
N LEU A 40 25.99 -2.73 10.54
CA LEU A 40 25.22 -3.57 11.46
C LEU A 40 23.72 -3.22 11.40
N GLN A 41 23.37 -1.93 11.46
CA GLN A 41 21.96 -1.50 11.34
C GLN A 41 21.32 -1.93 10.02
N LYS A 42 22.07 -1.91 8.92
CA LYS A 42 21.58 -2.40 7.62
C LYS A 42 21.44 -3.92 7.60
N MET A 43 22.36 -4.65 8.20
CA MET A 43 22.31 -6.10 8.30
C MET A 43 21.10 -6.58 9.11
N TRP A 44 20.83 -5.94 10.25
CA TRP A 44 19.71 -6.30 11.13
C TRP A 44 18.34 -5.80 10.65
N ARG A 45 18.32 -4.95 9.60
CA ARG A 45 17.10 -4.32 9.12
C ARG A 45 16.17 -5.34 8.48
N ASN A 46 14.93 -5.40 8.96
CA ASN A 46 13.85 -6.14 8.32
C ASN A 46 13.05 -5.19 7.43
N SER A 47 13.32 -5.19 6.12
CA SER A 47 12.67 -4.29 5.16
C SER A 47 11.14 -4.44 5.09
N LEU A 48 10.58 -5.58 5.50
CA LEU A 48 9.13 -5.81 5.49
C LEU A 48 8.41 -5.01 6.60
N VAL A 49 9.15 -4.63 7.65
CA VAL A 49 8.64 -3.94 8.84
C VAL A 49 9.19 -2.52 8.96
N ASN A 50 10.49 -2.35 8.62
CA ASN A 50 11.21 -1.10 8.84
C ASN A 50 11.17 -0.14 7.65
N ASP A 51 10.91 -0.63 6.41
CA ASP A 51 10.96 0.16 5.19
C ASP A 51 9.57 0.52 4.68
N THR A 52 9.45 1.74 4.18
CA THR A 52 8.23 2.22 3.56
C THR A 52 8.43 2.39 2.05
N PHE A 53 7.36 2.13 1.30
CA PHE A 53 7.35 2.29 -0.15
C PHE A 53 5.97 2.79 -0.61
N GLU A 54 5.91 3.41 -1.77
CA GLU A 54 4.65 3.68 -2.44
C GLU A 54 4.06 2.35 -2.97
N PRO A 55 2.88 1.92 -2.51
CA PRO A 55 2.36 0.58 -2.84
C PRO A 55 2.03 0.41 -4.32
N GLY A 56 1.83 1.50 -5.06
CA GLY A 56 1.49 1.44 -6.48
C GLY A 56 0.19 0.68 -6.73
N SER A 57 0.14 -0.05 -7.83
CA SER A 57 -1.10 -0.68 -8.32
C SER A 57 -1.75 -1.70 -7.38
N ILE A 58 -1.03 -2.25 -6.41
CA ILE A 58 -1.65 -3.12 -5.41
C ILE A 58 -2.64 -2.35 -4.52
N PHE A 59 -2.43 -1.03 -4.34
CA PHE A 59 -3.33 -0.17 -3.56
C PHE A 59 -4.70 0.08 -4.21
N LYS A 60 -4.83 -0.18 -5.50
CA LYS A 60 -6.10 -0.04 -6.24
C LYS A 60 -7.25 -0.85 -5.63
N VAL A 61 -6.92 -1.96 -4.96
CA VAL A 61 -7.89 -2.76 -4.22
C VAL A 61 -8.52 -1.94 -3.10
N VAL A 62 -7.75 -1.13 -2.37
CA VAL A 62 -8.26 -0.25 -1.30
C VAL A 62 -9.25 0.77 -1.88
N THR A 63 -8.89 1.43 -2.98
CA THR A 63 -9.77 2.40 -3.66
C THR A 63 -11.06 1.74 -4.16
N MET A 64 -10.95 0.54 -4.75
CA MET A 64 -12.13 -0.20 -5.24
C MET A 64 -13.06 -0.59 -4.11
N VAL A 65 -12.53 -1.16 -3.03
CA VAL A 65 -13.34 -1.56 -1.85
C VAL A 65 -14.04 -0.34 -1.25
N THR A 66 -13.33 0.79 -1.11
CA THR A 66 -13.94 2.03 -0.64
C THR A 66 -15.17 2.42 -1.49
N ALA A 67 -15.05 2.38 -2.81
CA ALA A 67 -16.15 2.74 -3.70
C ALA A 67 -17.35 1.79 -3.61
N LEU A 68 -17.08 0.48 -3.46
CA LEU A 68 -18.13 -0.55 -3.36
C LEU A 68 -18.84 -0.49 -2.00
N GLU A 69 -18.11 -0.38 -0.89
CA GLU A 69 -18.67 -0.29 0.46
C GLU A 69 -19.55 0.95 0.64
N GLU A 70 -19.15 2.07 0.07
CA GLU A 70 -19.91 3.32 0.13
C GLU A 70 -21.02 3.41 -0.95
N GLY A 71 -21.17 2.39 -1.80
CA GLY A 71 -22.15 2.40 -2.88
C GLY A 71 -21.94 3.49 -3.94
N ILE A 72 -20.71 4.03 -4.04
CA ILE A 72 -20.33 5.12 -4.96
C ILE A 72 -20.19 4.61 -6.39
N ALA A 73 -19.82 3.35 -6.53
CA ALA A 73 -19.72 2.67 -7.82
C ALA A 73 -20.24 1.23 -7.72
N SER A 74 -20.74 0.73 -8.84
CA SER A 74 -21.19 -0.65 -9.03
C SER A 74 -20.29 -1.35 -10.06
N GLU A 75 -20.36 -2.69 -10.11
CA GLU A 75 -19.58 -3.48 -11.08
C GLU A 75 -19.84 -3.08 -12.53
N SER A 76 -21.05 -2.57 -12.85
CA SER A 76 -21.46 -2.15 -14.20
C SER A 76 -21.04 -0.72 -14.55
N ASP A 77 -20.55 0.06 -13.61
CA ASP A 77 -20.10 1.43 -13.88
C ASP A 77 -18.95 1.45 -14.86
N THR A 78 -19.01 2.36 -15.83
CA THR A 78 -18.01 2.46 -16.90
C THR A 78 -17.05 3.61 -16.71
N PHE A 79 -15.79 3.38 -17.09
CA PHE A 79 -14.68 4.32 -17.00
C PHE A 79 -13.95 4.38 -18.34
N GLU A 80 -13.92 5.56 -18.95
CA GLU A 80 -13.20 5.80 -20.20
C GLU A 80 -11.75 6.14 -19.93
N CYS A 81 -10.81 5.47 -20.63
CA CYS A 81 -9.38 5.71 -20.56
C CYS A 81 -8.79 6.03 -21.93
N GLY A 82 -8.51 7.29 -22.18
CA GLY A 82 -7.81 7.77 -23.37
C GLY A 82 -6.27 7.77 -23.29
N GLY A 83 -5.69 7.09 -22.24
CA GLY A 83 -4.23 7.03 -22.06
C GLY A 83 -3.65 8.07 -21.10
N SER A 84 -4.38 9.12 -20.77
CA SER A 84 -4.04 10.12 -19.77
C SER A 84 -5.28 10.83 -19.24
N LEU A 85 -5.13 11.52 -18.11
CA LEU A 85 -6.15 12.37 -17.50
C LEU A 85 -5.52 13.71 -17.11
N GLN A 86 -6.21 14.81 -17.45
CA GLN A 86 -5.85 16.13 -16.94
C GLN A 86 -6.40 16.28 -15.53
N VAL A 87 -5.53 16.61 -14.56
CA VAL A 87 -5.89 16.82 -13.15
C VAL A 87 -5.29 18.16 -12.72
N GLY A 88 -6.12 19.17 -12.57
CA GLY A 88 -5.64 20.55 -12.37
C GLY A 88 -4.71 20.99 -13.52
N SER A 89 -3.50 21.41 -13.17
CA SER A 89 -2.47 21.83 -14.16
C SER A 89 -1.60 20.65 -14.68
N HIS A 90 -1.80 19.43 -14.20
CA HIS A 90 -0.95 18.28 -14.51
C HIS A 90 -1.67 17.28 -15.41
N THR A 91 -0.92 16.68 -16.35
CA THR A 91 -1.39 15.53 -17.13
C THR A 91 -0.78 14.25 -16.57
N ILE A 92 -1.60 13.38 -16.00
CA ILE A 92 -1.17 12.09 -15.43
C ILE A 92 -1.44 11.00 -16.44
N LYS A 93 -0.42 10.21 -16.79
CA LYS A 93 -0.50 9.17 -17.82
C LYS A 93 -0.91 7.82 -17.24
N CYS A 94 -1.68 7.08 -18.02
CA CYS A 94 -1.83 5.65 -17.82
C CYS A 94 -0.56 4.92 -18.30
N TRP A 95 -0.29 3.73 -17.76
CA TRP A 95 0.80 2.90 -18.27
C TRP A 95 0.57 2.52 -19.73
N LYS A 96 -0.70 2.31 -20.14
CA LYS A 96 -1.09 2.16 -21.54
C LYS A 96 -1.40 3.53 -22.13
N THR A 97 -0.43 4.16 -22.74
CA THR A 97 -0.54 5.54 -23.26
C THR A 97 -1.51 5.71 -24.43
N SER A 98 -1.79 4.59 -25.17
CA SER A 98 -2.83 4.56 -26.20
C SER A 98 -4.26 4.48 -25.65
N GLY A 99 -4.40 4.35 -24.32
CA GLY A 99 -5.68 4.19 -23.67
C GLY A 99 -6.20 2.75 -23.65
N HIS A 100 -7.09 2.48 -22.71
CA HIS A 100 -7.81 1.20 -22.60
C HIS A 100 -9.21 1.26 -23.24
N GLY A 101 -9.68 2.46 -23.61
CA GLY A 101 -11.06 2.69 -24.02
C GLY A 101 -12.03 2.60 -22.85
N SER A 102 -13.28 2.25 -23.13
CA SER A 102 -14.33 2.08 -22.14
C SER A 102 -14.20 0.74 -21.43
N GLN A 103 -14.24 0.76 -20.08
CA GLN A 103 -14.06 -0.41 -19.22
C GLN A 103 -15.04 -0.34 -18.06
N ILE A 104 -15.61 -1.47 -17.67
CA ILE A 104 -16.38 -1.58 -16.43
C ILE A 104 -15.46 -1.66 -15.20
N LEU A 105 -16.01 -1.47 -14.01
CA LEU A 105 -15.25 -1.44 -12.75
C LEU A 105 -14.31 -2.65 -12.56
N PRO A 106 -14.71 -3.92 -12.76
CA PRO A 106 -13.77 -5.06 -12.70
C PRO A 106 -12.63 -4.98 -13.71
N GLN A 107 -12.90 -4.45 -14.92
CA GLN A 107 -11.90 -4.34 -15.97
C GLN A 107 -10.82 -3.28 -15.68
N ILE A 108 -11.18 -2.17 -15.01
CA ILE A 108 -10.15 -1.20 -14.61
C ILE A 108 -9.17 -1.78 -13.59
N LEU A 109 -9.62 -2.72 -12.73
CA LEU A 109 -8.74 -3.45 -11.83
C LEU A 109 -7.90 -4.49 -12.59
N GLN A 110 -8.54 -5.34 -13.40
CA GLN A 110 -7.89 -6.37 -14.20
C GLN A 110 -6.77 -5.80 -15.10
N ASN A 111 -7.03 -4.67 -15.73
CA ASN A 111 -6.09 -3.98 -16.61
C ASN A 111 -5.17 -3.01 -15.86
N SER A 112 -5.30 -2.91 -14.54
CA SER A 112 -4.55 -1.95 -13.72
C SER A 112 -4.58 -0.52 -14.29
N CYS A 113 -5.76 -0.05 -14.72
CA CYS A 113 -5.92 1.20 -15.43
C CYS A 113 -5.80 2.42 -14.51
N ASN A 114 -4.69 3.18 -14.58
CA ASN A 114 -4.52 4.36 -13.74
C ASN A 114 -5.61 5.41 -13.95
N VAL A 115 -5.99 5.68 -15.21
CA VAL A 115 -7.05 6.67 -15.52
C VAL A 115 -8.40 6.25 -14.93
N GLY A 116 -8.74 4.97 -15.02
CA GLY A 116 -9.97 4.44 -14.41
C GLY A 116 -9.98 4.67 -12.89
N PHE A 117 -8.85 4.39 -12.21
CA PHE A 117 -8.74 4.59 -10.77
C PHE A 117 -8.67 6.07 -10.35
N MET A 118 -8.06 6.95 -11.15
CA MET A 118 -8.14 8.40 -10.90
C MET A 118 -9.58 8.91 -10.92
N LYS A 119 -10.36 8.51 -11.94
CA LYS A 119 -11.78 8.86 -12.04
C LYS A 119 -12.62 8.24 -10.91
N LEU A 120 -12.29 7.03 -10.48
CA LEU A 120 -12.94 6.40 -9.32
C LEU A 120 -12.64 7.16 -8.04
N GLY A 121 -11.37 7.55 -7.82
CA GLY A 121 -10.97 8.36 -6.68
C GLY A 121 -11.61 9.75 -6.64
N GLU A 122 -11.78 10.38 -7.81
CA GLU A 122 -12.53 11.63 -7.94
C GLU A 122 -14.00 11.47 -7.51
N LYS A 123 -14.66 10.37 -7.93
CA LYS A 123 -16.04 10.04 -7.47
C LYS A 123 -16.11 9.81 -5.96
N ILE A 124 -15.13 9.13 -5.36
CA ILE A 124 -15.07 8.83 -3.92
C ILE A 124 -14.86 10.11 -3.11
N GLY A 125 -13.99 10.99 -3.58
CA GLY A 125 -13.55 12.17 -2.85
C GLY A 125 -12.48 11.88 -1.80
N LYS A 126 -11.71 12.93 -1.45
CA LYS A 126 -10.54 12.80 -0.57
C LYS A 126 -10.89 12.45 0.88
N GLU A 127 -12.03 12.92 1.36
CA GLU A 127 -12.49 12.67 2.72
C GLU A 127 -12.74 11.17 2.93
N THR A 128 -13.59 10.60 2.09
CA THR A 128 -14.00 9.18 2.18
C THR A 128 -12.82 8.25 1.91
N LEU A 129 -12.04 8.51 0.85
CA LEU A 129 -10.88 7.65 0.53
C LEU A 129 -9.84 7.67 1.68
N ASN A 130 -9.53 8.86 2.24
CA ASN A 130 -8.55 8.96 3.31
C ASN A 130 -9.05 8.38 4.64
N GLU A 131 -10.36 8.40 4.88
CA GLU A 131 -10.98 7.73 6.02
C GLU A 131 -10.77 6.20 5.94
N TYR A 132 -11.04 5.59 4.77
CA TYR A 132 -10.83 4.15 4.56
C TYR A 132 -9.37 3.75 4.65
N ILE A 133 -8.46 4.56 4.10
CA ILE A 133 -7.02 4.37 4.25
C ILE A 133 -6.64 4.25 5.73
N LYS A 134 -7.16 5.15 6.57
CA LYS A 134 -6.91 5.13 8.02
C LYS A 134 -7.62 3.97 8.73
N LYS A 135 -8.86 3.64 8.34
CA LYS A 135 -9.61 2.48 8.87
C LYS A 135 -8.88 1.16 8.61
N LEU A 136 -8.21 1.03 7.47
CA LEU A 136 -7.38 -0.12 7.11
C LEU A 136 -5.98 -0.12 7.78
N GLY A 137 -5.73 0.80 8.71
CA GLY A 137 -4.51 0.82 9.54
C GLY A 137 -3.31 1.53 8.92
N PHE A 138 -3.40 2.08 7.72
CA PHE A 138 -2.30 2.81 7.11
C PHE A 138 -1.99 4.12 7.87
N GLY A 139 -0.70 4.47 7.94
CA GLY A 139 -0.22 5.63 8.68
C GLY A 139 -0.04 5.40 10.19
N LYS A 140 -0.21 4.17 10.67
CA LYS A 140 0.03 3.74 12.06
C LYS A 140 0.80 2.43 12.07
N THR A 141 1.56 2.17 13.14
CA THR A 141 2.19 0.85 13.35
C THR A 141 1.11 -0.22 13.51
N THR A 142 1.39 -1.43 13.03
CA THR A 142 0.49 -2.58 13.17
C THR A 142 0.54 -3.19 14.57
N GLY A 143 1.62 -2.91 15.30
CA GLY A 143 1.90 -3.50 16.60
C GLY A 143 2.48 -4.91 16.52
N ILE A 144 3.08 -5.29 15.36
CA ILE A 144 3.81 -6.54 15.25
C ILE A 144 4.90 -6.64 16.35
N ASP A 145 5.12 -7.81 16.88
CA ASP A 145 6.10 -8.12 17.92
C ASP A 145 7.56 -8.14 17.41
N LEU A 146 7.90 -7.20 16.53
CA LEU A 146 9.23 -6.94 16.01
C LEU A 146 9.65 -5.49 16.26
N PRO A 147 10.95 -5.21 16.49
CA PRO A 147 11.45 -3.85 16.73
C PRO A 147 11.51 -3.02 15.45
N GLY A 148 11.46 -1.69 15.64
CA GLY A 148 11.74 -0.73 14.58
C GLY A 148 10.63 -0.58 13.53
N GLU A 149 9.40 -0.93 13.85
CA GLU A 149 8.27 -0.82 12.92
C GLU A 149 8.06 0.63 12.48
N ALA A 150 8.02 0.85 11.16
CA ALA A 150 7.71 2.14 10.57
C ALA A 150 6.19 2.30 10.34
N SER A 151 5.67 3.51 10.58
CA SER A 151 4.24 3.79 10.42
C SER A 151 3.82 4.12 8.97
N GLY A 152 4.77 4.31 8.05
CA GLY A 152 4.45 4.89 6.75
C GLY A 152 4.03 6.37 6.84
N ILE A 153 3.64 6.92 5.71
CA ILE A 153 3.19 8.32 5.61
C ILE A 153 1.84 8.33 4.91
N VAL A 154 0.82 8.79 5.62
CA VAL A 154 -0.51 9.08 5.07
C VAL A 154 -0.75 10.58 5.15
N LYS A 155 -1.00 11.20 4.00
CA LYS A 155 -1.22 12.64 3.91
C LYS A 155 -2.48 13.03 4.69
N LYS A 156 -2.44 14.15 5.44
CA LYS A 156 -3.63 14.66 6.14
C LYS A 156 -4.67 15.11 5.12
N THR A 157 -5.95 14.87 5.41
CA THR A 157 -7.07 15.11 4.47
C THR A 157 -7.11 16.56 3.99
N GLU A 158 -6.89 17.51 4.88
CA GLU A 158 -6.87 18.96 4.56
C GLU A 158 -5.78 19.35 3.56
N ASN A 159 -4.69 18.57 3.50
CA ASN A 159 -3.54 18.81 2.65
C ASN A 159 -3.58 18.03 1.32
N ILE A 160 -4.60 17.20 1.10
CA ILE A 160 -4.77 16.44 -0.15
C ILE A 160 -5.28 17.38 -1.25
N THR A 161 -4.45 17.59 -2.26
CA THR A 161 -4.81 18.32 -3.49
C THR A 161 -5.53 17.38 -4.48
N GLU A 162 -6.08 17.91 -5.57
CA GLU A 162 -6.68 17.10 -6.65
C GLU A 162 -5.65 16.13 -7.25
N SER A 163 -4.43 16.61 -7.48
CA SER A 163 -3.35 15.73 -7.99
C SER A 163 -2.95 14.64 -7.00
N ASP A 164 -2.92 14.95 -5.69
CA ASP A 164 -2.67 13.93 -4.66
C ASP A 164 -3.79 12.89 -4.64
N LEU A 165 -5.06 13.30 -4.68
CA LEU A 165 -6.19 12.36 -4.71
C LEU A 165 -6.09 11.42 -5.90
N ALA A 166 -5.79 11.97 -7.09
CA ALA A 166 -5.61 11.18 -8.29
C ALA A 166 -4.48 10.14 -8.14
N THR A 167 -3.32 10.52 -7.58
CA THR A 167 -2.18 9.60 -7.40
C THR A 167 -2.38 8.62 -6.25
N ILE A 168 -2.99 9.02 -5.14
CA ILE A 168 -3.39 8.14 -4.03
C ILE A 168 -4.31 7.02 -4.53
N SER A 169 -5.23 7.33 -5.45
CA SER A 169 -6.21 6.36 -5.96
C SER A 169 -5.58 5.16 -6.67
N PHE A 170 -4.34 5.26 -7.14
CA PHE A 170 -3.59 4.14 -7.71
C PHE A 170 -2.28 3.82 -6.95
N GLY A 171 -2.15 4.33 -5.71
CA GLY A 171 -1.12 3.91 -4.75
C GLY A 171 0.18 4.68 -4.77
N GLN A 172 0.16 5.96 -5.12
CA GLN A 172 1.29 6.87 -4.98
C GLN A 172 1.00 7.97 -3.94
N THR A 173 1.97 8.82 -3.63
CA THR A 173 1.87 9.93 -2.65
C THR A 173 1.91 9.46 -1.18
N ASN A 174 1.20 8.38 -0.83
CA ASN A 174 1.29 7.75 0.48
C ASN A 174 2.33 6.63 0.48
N THR A 175 3.03 6.44 1.61
CA THR A 175 3.96 5.32 1.79
C THR A 175 3.47 4.37 2.88
N VAL A 176 3.70 3.09 2.70
CA VAL A 176 3.28 2.02 3.60
C VAL A 176 4.41 1.02 3.82
N THR A 177 4.38 0.27 4.91
CA THR A 177 5.25 -0.92 5.06
C THR A 177 4.58 -2.16 4.46
N ALA A 178 5.37 -3.19 4.17
CA ALA A 178 4.82 -4.45 3.66
C ALA A 178 3.88 -5.12 4.70
N ILE A 179 4.19 -4.99 5.99
CA ILE A 179 3.34 -5.55 7.04
C ILE A 179 2.00 -4.80 7.17
N GLN A 180 1.98 -3.46 7.06
CA GLN A 180 0.72 -2.69 7.02
C GLN A 180 -0.15 -3.11 5.84
N TYR A 181 0.47 -3.26 4.65
CA TYR A 181 -0.27 -3.69 3.47
C TYR A 181 -0.85 -5.09 3.64
N MET A 182 -0.08 -6.02 4.23
CA MET A 182 -0.54 -7.38 4.50
C MET A 182 -1.69 -7.39 5.52
N GLN A 183 -1.61 -6.61 6.58
CA GLN A 183 -2.68 -6.46 7.58
C GLN A 183 -3.97 -5.95 6.93
N ALA A 184 -3.89 -4.87 6.14
CA ALA A 184 -5.02 -4.30 5.43
C ALA A 184 -5.65 -5.30 4.45
N PHE A 185 -4.82 -6.01 3.67
CA PHE A 185 -5.30 -6.99 2.69
C PHE A 185 -5.96 -8.20 3.38
N ASN A 186 -5.41 -8.64 4.51
CA ASN A 186 -6.02 -9.70 5.31
C ASN A 186 -7.38 -9.28 5.90
N ALA A 187 -7.55 -8.00 6.27
CA ALA A 187 -8.87 -7.50 6.69
C ALA A 187 -9.91 -7.62 5.59
N LEU A 188 -9.54 -7.37 4.33
CA LEU A 188 -10.45 -7.59 3.20
C LEU A 188 -10.80 -9.08 3.01
N ALA A 189 -9.87 -9.97 3.29
CA ALA A 189 -10.04 -11.42 3.12
C ALA A 189 -10.81 -12.10 4.26
N ASN A 190 -10.89 -11.47 5.46
CA ASN A 190 -11.49 -12.05 6.66
C ASN A 190 -12.83 -11.43 7.06
N GLY A 191 -13.46 -10.65 6.17
CA GLY A 191 -14.74 -10.00 6.44
C GLY A 191 -14.64 -8.64 7.15
N GLY A 192 -13.48 -7.96 7.06
CA GLY A 192 -13.31 -6.57 7.54
C GLY A 192 -12.62 -6.41 8.90
N SER A 193 -12.11 -7.49 9.49
CA SER A 193 -11.45 -7.42 10.80
C SER A 193 -9.96 -7.10 10.67
N LEU A 194 -9.53 -5.96 11.21
CA LEU A 194 -8.12 -5.57 11.24
C LEU A 194 -7.41 -6.25 12.43
N ILE A 195 -6.70 -7.33 12.17
CA ILE A 195 -6.06 -8.17 13.19
C ILE A 195 -4.59 -7.79 13.30
N GLN A 196 -4.09 -7.69 14.55
CA GLN A 196 -2.68 -7.42 14.81
C GLN A 196 -1.80 -8.59 14.34
N PRO A 197 -0.78 -8.33 13.48
CA PRO A 197 0.18 -9.36 13.10
C PRO A 197 1.09 -9.75 14.27
N HIS A 198 1.48 -11.03 14.34
CA HIS A 198 2.41 -11.51 15.37
C HIS A 198 3.21 -12.72 14.89
N ILE A 199 4.42 -12.88 15.44
CA ILE A 199 5.30 -14.03 15.20
C ILE A 199 5.23 -15.00 16.41
N MET A 200 5.21 -14.44 17.62
CA MET A 200 5.13 -15.25 18.85
C MET A 200 3.71 -15.78 19.06
N LYS A 201 3.63 -17.02 19.49
CA LYS A 201 2.40 -17.71 19.91
C LYS A 201 2.16 -17.59 21.39
#